data_9170327306cd7ca09f77f427cc5d7a09
#
_entry.id   9170327306cd7ca09f77f427cc5d7a09
#
_cell.length_a   1.000
_cell.length_b   1.000
_cell.length_c   1.000
_cell.angle_alpha   90.00
_cell.angle_beta   90.00
_cell.angle_gamma   90.00
#
_symmetry.space_group_name_H-M   'P 1'
#
loop_
_entity.id
_entity.type
_entity.pdbx_description
1 polymer ?
#
loop_
_entity_poly.entity_id
_entity_poly.type
_entity_poly.pdbx_seq_one_letter_code
_entity_poly.pdbx_strand_id
1 'polypeptide(L)'
;GFTPGGLLREVVDFKRERETDVYSIRRQSEGVYALLNYLAYEKQQGRSHPEWEARIRTLLEKFLSLQNPDGSFPRKFRDNLTVVDASGGSAPSATLPLTMAYTYFKNEAYRRSARRTADYLEKNLISKADYFSSTLDANCEDKEASLYAATAMYYMTFVSEGTERQRYIDLCREAAYFALSWYYLWDVPFAQGQ
;
A
#
# COMPACT_ATOMS: atom_id res chain seq x y z
N GLY A 1 -8.16 16.62 -3.36
CA GLY A 1 -7.45 17.26 -4.47
C GLY A 1 -5.99 16.85 -4.55
N PHE A 2 -5.30 17.31 -5.59
CA PHE A 2 -3.88 17.05 -5.80
C PHE A 2 -3.04 18.26 -5.39
N THR A 3 -1.81 17.99 -4.94
CA THR A 3 -0.80 19.04 -4.74
C THR A 3 -0.26 19.54 -6.10
N PRO A 4 0.44 20.67 -6.16
CA PRO A 4 1.13 21.08 -7.39
C PRO A 4 2.13 20.05 -7.91
N GLY A 5 2.78 19.30 -7.02
CA GLY A 5 3.69 18.22 -7.38
C GLY A 5 3.01 16.92 -7.80
N GLY A 6 1.67 16.81 -7.71
CA GLY A 6 0.90 15.65 -8.17
C GLY A 6 0.64 14.57 -7.12
N LEU A 7 0.92 14.82 -5.85
CA LEU A 7 0.49 13.94 -4.75
C LEU A 7 -0.97 14.23 -4.36
N LEU A 8 -1.61 13.29 -3.69
CA LEU A 8 -2.89 13.53 -3.05
C LEU A 8 -2.72 14.34 -1.76
N ARG A 9 -3.59 15.31 -1.53
CA ARG A 9 -3.61 16.10 -0.29
C ARG A 9 -4.06 15.21 0.85
N GLU A 10 -3.29 15.13 1.95
CA GLU A 10 -3.58 14.24 3.06
C GLU A 10 -4.22 14.96 4.24
N VAL A 11 -3.64 16.07 4.65
CA VAL A 11 -4.09 16.80 5.84
C VAL A 11 -4.18 18.29 5.53
N VAL A 12 -5.36 18.83 5.78
CA VAL A 12 -5.63 20.28 5.69
C VAL A 12 -6.03 20.77 7.07
N ASP A 13 -5.22 21.66 7.63
CA ASP A 13 -5.55 22.35 8.88
C ASP A 13 -6.35 23.62 8.55
N PHE A 14 -7.66 23.50 8.56
CA PHE A 14 -8.57 24.63 8.25
C PHE A 14 -8.45 25.78 9.26
N LYS A 15 -8.06 25.50 10.50
CA LYS A 15 -7.91 26.54 11.54
C LYS A 15 -6.68 27.41 11.30
N ARG A 16 -5.62 26.82 10.75
CA ARG A 16 -4.36 27.49 10.44
C ARG A 16 -4.22 27.83 8.95
N GLU A 17 -5.23 27.48 8.15
CA GLU A 17 -5.27 27.70 6.70
C GLU A 17 -4.03 27.15 5.97
N ARG A 18 -3.53 26.02 6.44
CA ARG A 18 -2.33 25.39 5.86
C ARG A 18 -2.48 23.89 5.68
N GLU A 19 -1.75 23.36 4.73
CA GLU A 19 -1.62 21.93 4.47
C GLU A 19 -0.31 21.42 5.07
N THR A 20 -0.28 20.12 5.39
CA THR A 20 0.99 19.47 5.70
C THR A 20 1.79 19.28 4.41
N ASP A 21 3.11 19.39 4.50
CA ASP A 21 4.05 19.12 3.42
C ASP A 21 4.72 17.75 3.54
N VAL A 22 4.21 16.90 4.42
CA VAL A 22 4.68 15.53 4.67
C VAL A 22 3.55 14.56 4.33
N TYR A 23 3.86 13.61 3.45
CA TYR A 23 2.95 12.63 2.89
C TYR A 23 3.37 11.22 3.28
N SER A 24 2.41 10.29 3.37
CA SER A 24 2.69 8.89 3.68
C SER A 24 2.43 7.98 2.49
N ILE A 25 3.30 7.01 2.27
CA ILE A 25 3.09 6.03 1.19
C ILE A 25 1.76 5.29 1.36
N ARG A 26 1.33 5.03 2.59
CA ARG A 26 0.05 4.38 2.90
C ARG A 26 -1.13 5.18 2.35
N ARG A 27 -1.28 6.45 2.75
CA ARG A 27 -2.44 7.28 2.34
C ARG A 27 -2.43 7.56 0.85
N GLN A 28 -1.25 7.78 0.27
CA GLN A 28 -1.13 7.92 -1.18
C GLN A 28 -1.57 6.64 -1.89
N SER A 29 -1.19 5.46 -1.37
CA SER A 29 -1.58 4.16 -1.91
C SER A 29 -3.08 3.91 -1.82
N GLU A 30 -3.70 4.21 -0.69
CA GLU A 30 -5.14 4.09 -0.48
C GLU A 30 -5.92 5.00 -1.45
N GLY A 31 -5.44 6.22 -1.64
CA GLY A 31 -6.05 7.16 -2.57
C GLY A 31 -5.92 6.72 -4.03
N VAL A 32 -4.76 6.22 -4.46
CA VAL A 32 -4.58 5.66 -5.81
C VAL A 32 -5.47 4.44 -6.02
N TYR A 33 -5.55 3.56 -5.02
CA TYR A 33 -6.45 2.41 -5.05
C TYR A 33 -7.91 2.83 -5.30
N ALA A 34 -8.40 3.80 -4.52
CA ALA A 34 -9.76 4.30 -4.67
C ALA A 34 -10.02 4.92 -6.06
N LEU A 35 -9.07 5.74 -6.55
CA LEU A 35 -9.18 6.38 -7.86
C LEU A 35 -9.14 5.38 -9.01
N LEU A 36 -8.28 4.35 -8.95
CA LEU A 36 -8.23 3.31 -9.98
C LEU A 36 -9.51 2.47 -10.02
N ASN A 37 -10.10 2.15 -8.87
CA ASN A 37 -11.42 1.50 -8.82
C ASN A 37 -12.49 2.36 -9.47
N TYR A 38 -12.52 3.66 -9.16
CA TYR A 38 -13.47 4.59 -9.76
C TYR A 38 -13.28 4.67 -11.28
N LEU A 39 -12.06 4.83 -11.76
CA LEU A 39 -11.77 4.86 -13.21
C LEU A 39 -12.15 3.56 -13.91
N ALA A 40 -11.92 2.40 -13.27
CA ALA A 40 -12.32 1.11 -13.82
C ALA A 40 -13.85 1.01 -13.94
N TYR A 41 -14.58 1.46 -12.92
CA TYR A 41 -16.03 1.55 -12.96
C TYR A 41 -16.53 2.49 -14.04
N GLU A 42 -16.00 3.72 -14.13
CA GLU A 42 -16.38 4.70 -15.13
C GLU A 42 -16.16 4.16 -16.56
N LYS A 43 -15.03 3.50 -16.79
CA LYS A 43 -14.71 2.86 -18.06
C LYS A 43 -15.72 1.76 -18.44
N GLN A 44 -16.17 0.95 -17.46
CA GLN A 44 -17.24 -0.04 -17.69
C GLN A 44 -18.57 0.61 -18.06
N GLN A 45 -18.81 1.85 -17.60
CA GLN A 45 -19.99 2.64 -17.97
C GLN A 45 -19.79 3.44 -19.29
N GLY A 46 -18.71 3.21 -20.01
CA GLY A 46 -18.40 3.92 -21.25
C GLY A 46 -17.92 5.36 -21.07
N ARG A 47 -17.59 5.78 -19.85
CA ARG A 47 -17.08 7.13 -19.56
C ARG A 47 -15.57 7.14 -19.46
N SER A 48 -14.95 8.22 -19.92
CA SER A 48 -13.49 8.39 -19.95
C SER A 48 -13.06 9.65 -19.20
N HIS A 49 -11.96 9.54 -18.43
CA HIS A 49 -11.40 10.63 -17.62
C HIS A 49 -9.89 10.75 -17.85
N PRO A 50 -9.43 11.14 -19.05
CA PRO A 50 -8.01 11.12 -19.42
C PRO A 50 -7.14 12.01 -18.53
N GLU A 51 -7.66 13.14 -18.05
CA GLU A 51 -6.95 14.02 -17.13
C GLU A 51 -6.73 13.38 -15.75
N TRP A 52 -7.65 12.57 -15.26
CA TRP A 52 -7.50 11.84 -14.01
C TRP A 52 -6.52 10.69 -14.17
N GLU A 53 -6.58 10.00 -15.30
CA GLU A 53 -5.58 8.97 -15.64
C GLU A 53 -4.17 9.55 -15.68
N ALA A 54 -3.99 10.73 -16.31
CA ALA A 54 -2.71 11.41 -16.35
C ALA A 54 -2.18 11.76 -14.95
N ARG A 55 -3.04 12.29 -14.07
CA ARG A 55 -2.67 12.60 -12.67
C ARG A 55 -2.27 11.35 -11.88
N ILE A 56 -3.02 10.24 -12.04
CA ILE A 56 -2.69 8.98 -11.38
C ILE A 56 -1.36 8.43 -11.89
N ARG A 57 -1.08 8.50 -13.20
CA ARG A 57 0.22 8.11 -13.75
C ARG A 57 1.37 8.91 -13.15
N THR A 58 1.22 10.24 -13.02
CA THR A 58 2.22 11.10 -12.38
C THR A 58 2.50 10.65 -10.94
N LEU A 59 1.46 10.31 -10.18
CA LEU A 59 1.62 9.83 -8.81
C LEU A 59 2.29 8.45 -8.76
N LEU A 60 1.92 7.54 -9.66
CA LEU A 60 2.54 6.22 -9.77
C LEU A 60 4.03 6.29 -10.16
N GLU A 61 4.43 7.23 -11.03
CA GLU A 61 5.85 7.46 -11.34
C GLU A 61 6.63 7.92 -10.09
N LYS A 62 6.01 8.70 -9.21
CA LYS A 62 6.60 9.03 -7.91
C LYS A 62 6.76 7.78 -7.03
N PHE A 63 5.82 6.85 -7.05
CA PHE A 63 5.98 5.56 -6.36
C PHE A 63 7.18 4.79 -6.87
N LEU A 64 7.31 4.67 -8.20
CA LEU A 64 8.47 3.98 -8.79
C LEU A 64 9.79 4.62 -8.38
N SER A 65 9.81 5.97 -8.27
CA SER A 65 11.00 6.73 -7.86
C SER A 65 11.30 6.61 -6.36
N LEU A 66 10.29 6.39 -5.53
CA LEU A 66 10.44 6.24 -4.06
C LEU A 66 10.82 4.82 -3.66
N GLN A 67 10.65 3.83 -4.54
CA GLN A 67 10.96 2.44 -4.20
C GLN A 67 12.45 2.21 -4.01
N ASN A 68 12.81 1.70 -2.83
CA ASN A 68 14.18 1.34 -2.50
C ASN A 68 14.68 0.13 -3.34
N PRO A 69 16.00 -0.06 -3.45
CA PRO A 69 16.58 -1.20 -4.17
C PRO A 69 16.12 -2.57 -3.66
N ASP A 70 15.81 -2.70 -2.37
CA ASP A 70 15.31 -3.92 -1.75
C ASP A 70 13.81 -4.18 -1.95
N GLY A 71 13.10 -3.25 -2.60
CA GLY A 71 11.66 -3.33 -2.85
C GLY A 71 10.79 -2.65 -1.81
N SER A 72 11.35 -2.18 -0.70
CA SER A 72 10.63 -1.41 0.31
C SER A 72 10.28 0.00 -0.16
N PHE A 73 9.46 0.69 0.63
CA PHE A 73 9.12 2.09 0.45
C PHE A 73 9.39 2.88 1.72
N PRO A 74 9.80 4.16 1.63
CA PRO A 74 9.86 5.02 2.80
C PRO A 74 8.44 5.25 3.35
N ARG A 75 8.33 5.41 4.65
CA ARG A 75 7.05 5.64 5.34
C ARG A 75 6.50 7.02 5.05
N LYS A 76 7.36 8.06 5.12
CA LYS A 76 6.98 9.46 4.91
C LYS A 76 7.98 10.19 4.01
N PHE A 77 7.47 11.10 3.22
CA PHE A 77 8.25 11.89 2.26
C PHE A 77 7.56 13.24 1.98
N ARG A 78 8.28 14.17 1.35
CA ARG A 78 7.76 15.47 0.92
C ARG A 78 7.31 15.42 -0.54
N ASP A 79 6.64 16.46 -1.02
CA ASP A 79 6.16 16.54 -2.42
C ASP A 79 7.31 16.48 -3.44
N ASN A 80 8.50 16.95 -3.08
CA ASN A 80 9.72 16.82 -3.87
C ASN A 80 10.44 15.46 -3.72
N LEU A 81 9.79 14.47 -3.09
CA LEU A 81 10.30 13.12 -2.81
C LEU A 81 11.44 13.03 -1.80
N THR A 82 11.78 14.11 -1.10
CA THR A 82 12.72 14.03 0.03
C THR A 82 12.14 13.13 1.12
N VAL A 83 12.86 12.07 1.46
CA VAL A 83 12.45 11.13 2.52
C VAL A 83 12.53 11.80 3.89
N VAL A 84 11.45 11.69 4.65
CA VAL A 84 11.33 12.20 6.02
C VAL A 84 11.43 11.06 7.04
N ASP A 85 10.85 9.91 6.71
CA ASP A 85 10.88 8.70 7.53
C ASP A 85 11.13 7.50 6.61
N ALA A 86 12.31 6.91 6.73
CA ALA A 86 12.76 5.79 5.92
C ALA A 86 12.32 4.41 6.45
N SER A 87 11.60 4.34 7.59
CA SER A 87 11.14 3.07 8.13
C SER A 87 10.22 2.35 7.12
N GLY A 88 10.57 1.09 6.81
CA GLY A 88 10.01 0.35 5.68
C GLY A 88 8.65 -0.31 5.92
N GLY A 89 8.05 -0.14 7.11
CA GLY A 89 6.83 -0.85 7.52
C GLY A 89 5.58 -0.56 6.68
N SER A 90 5.58 0.49 5.86
CA SER A 90 4.45 0.86 4.99
C SER A 90 4.48 0.22 3.60
N ALA A 91 5.52 -0.56 3.26
CA ALA A 91 5.68 -1.18 1.94
C ALA A 91 4.46 -2.03 1.48
N PRO A 92 3.78 -2.80 2.36
CA PRO A 92 2.63 -3.59 1.94
C PRO A 92 1.55 -2.78 1.24
N SER A 93 1.28 -1.55 1.68
CA SER A 93 0.21 -0.73 1.12
C SER A 93 0.45 -0.33 -0.34
N ALA A 94 1.71 -0.21 -0.78
CA ALA A 94 2.04 0.18 -2.16
C ALA A 94 1.82 -0.94 -3.18
N THR A 95 1.85 -2.20 -2.77
CA THR A 95 1.66 -3.34 -3.68
C THR A 95 0.29 -3.31 -4.34
N LEU A 96 -0.75 -2.98 -3.57
CA LEU A 96 -2.13 -2.97 -4.02
C LEU A 96 -2.37 -2.03 -5.22
N PRO A 97 -2.09 -0.71 -5.14
CA PRO A 97 -2.29 0.17 -6.27
C PRO A 97 -1.36 -0.12 -7.44
N LEU A 98 -0.16 -0.67 -7.22
CA LEU A 98 0.76 -1.05 -8.30
C LEU A 98 0.23 -2.23 -9.13
N THR A 99 -0.35 -3.27 -8.50
CA THR A 99 -0.99 -4.38 -9.22
C THR A 99 -2.21 -3.92 -10.00
N MET A 100 -3.03 -3.05 -9.39
CA MET A 100 -4.19 -2.47 -10.08
C MET A 100 -3.78 -1.57 -11.24
N ALA A 101 -2.74 -0.75 -11.07
CA ALA A 101 -2.20 0.10 -12.12
C ALA A 101 -1.69 -0.73 -13.30
N TYR A 102 -1.00 -1.86 -13.04
CA TYR A 102 -0.64 -2.80 -14.10
C TYR A 102 -1.87 -3.32 -14.84
N THR A 103 -2.89 -3.76 -14.10
CA THR A 103 -4.12 -4.28 -14.70
C THR A 103 -4.84 -3.24 -15.55
N TYR A 104 -4.89 -1.98 -15.09
CA TYR A 104 -5.56 -0.89 -15.76
C TYR A 104 -4.77 -0.34 -16.94
N PHE A 105 -3.49 0.00 -16.74
CA PHE A 105 -2.65 0.69 -17.73
C PHE A 105 -1.79 -0.24 -18.59
N LYS A 106 -1.67 -1.52 -18.25
CA LYS A 106 -0.83 -2.53 -18.93
C LYS A 106 0.66 -2.16 -18.98
N ASN A 107 1.15 -1.39 -17.99
CA ASN A 107 2.56 -1.01 -17.91
C ASN A 107 3.31 -1.97 -16.98
N GLU A 108 4.25 -2.72 -17.53
CA GLU A 108 5.07 -3.71 -16.83
C GLU A 108 5.94 -3.13 -15.70
N ALA A 109 6.25 -1.83 -15.72
CA ALA A 109 7.00 -1.21 -14.64
C ALA A 109 6.25 -1.31 -13.30
N TYR A 110 4.92 -1.17 -13.31
CA TYR A 110 4.10 -1.32 -12.10
C TYR A 110 4.10 -2.75 -11.57
N ARG A 111 3.98 -3.76 -12.46
CA ARG A 111 4.06 -5.17 -12.05
C ARG A 111 5.42 -5.54 -11.49
N ARG A 112 6.52 -5.08 -12.13
CA ARG A 112 7.86 -5.30 -11.61
C ARG A 112 8.07 -4.66 -10.23
N SER A 113 7.56 -3.44 -10.04
CA SER A 113 7.63 -2.76 -8.75
C SER A 113 6.82 -3.51 -7.68
N ALA A 114 5.59 -3.94 -7.99
CA ALA A 114 4.76 -4.74 -7.08
C ALA A 114 5.45 -6.06 -6.70
N ARG A 115 6.08 -6.76 -7.66
CA ARG A 115 6.82 -8.00 -7.42
C ARG A 115 8.00 -7.78 -6.47
N ARG A 116 8.79 -6.73 -6.68
CA ARG A 116 9.91 -6.38 -5.77
C ARG A 116 9.41 -6.11 -4.35
N THR A 117 8.27 -5.44 -4.20
CA THR A 117 7.66 -5.22 -2.89
C THR A 117 7.19 -6.54 -2.28
N ALA A 118 6.57 -7.42 -3.06
CA ALA A 118 6.14 -8.73 -2.59
C ALA A 118 7.32 -9.59 -2.10
N ASP A 119 8.45 -9.57 -2.81
CA ASP A 119 9.69 -10.23 -2.38
C ASP A 119 10.24 -9.65 -1.07
N TYR A 120 10.17 -8.32 -0.91
CA TYR A 120 10.52 -7.66 0.34
C TYR A 120 9.62 -8.12 1.50
N LEU A 121 8.30 -8.17 1.28
CA LEU A 121 7.32 -8.57 2.30
C LEU A 121 7.50 -10.04 2.71
N GLU A 122 7.71 -10.94 1.77
CA GLU A 122 8.00 -12.33 2.07
C GLU A 122 9.23 -12.43 2.98
N LYS A 123 10.35 -11.83 2.55
CA LYS A 123 11.63 -11.94 3.25
C LYS A 123 11.65 -11.29 4.63
N ASN A 124 11.00 -10.14 4.79
CA ASN A 124 11.17 -9.28 5.97
C ASN A 124 9.98 -9.30 6.93
N LEU A 125 8.78 -9.62 6.47
CA LEU A 125 7.58 -9.65 7.29
C LEU A 125 7.05 -11.08 7.44
N ILE A 126 6.63 -11.70 6.33
CA ILE A 126 5.86 -12.96 6.37
C ILE A 126 6.72 -14.11 6.90
N SER A 127 7.89 -14.38 6.29
CA SER A 127 8.77 -15.50 6.70
C SER A 127 9.33 -15.37 8.11
N LYS A 128 9.27 -14.18 8.70
CA LYS A 128 9.73 -13.91 10.07
C LYS A 128 8.58 -13.81 11.06
N ALA A 129 7.34 -13.78 10.59
CA ALA A 129 6.16 -13.39 11.35
C ALA A 129 6.35 -12.05 12.11
N ASP A 130 7.08 -11.10 11.49
CA ASP A 130 7.45 -9.80 12.06
C ASP A 130 6.69 -8.70 11.30
N TYR A 131 5.44 -8.47 11.70
CA TYR A 131 4.53 -7.51 11.05
C TYR A 131 4.57 -6.16 11.78
N PHE A 132 5.74 -5.55 11.79
CA PHE A 132 5.89 -4.22 12.40
C PHE A 132 5.13 -3.14 11.61
N SER A 133 4.73 -2.12 12.33
CA SER A 133 3.76 -1.13 11.90
C SER A 133 3.98 -0.55 10.51
N SER A 134 2.93 -0.60 9.73
CA SER A 134 2.71 0.28 8.58
C SER A 134 1.95 1.56 8.97
N THR A 135 1.57 1.74 10.22
CA THR A 135 0.77 2.86 10.68
C THR A 135 1.60 4.12 10.90
N LEU A 136 0.92 5.24 11.13
CA LEU A 136 1.57 6.55 11.26
C LEU A 136 2.25 6.73 12.62
N ASP A 137 1.94 5.90 13.62
CA ASP A 137 2.09 6.27 15.01
C ASP A 137 3.10 5.43 15.80
N ALA A 138 3.45 4.22 15.36
CA ALA A 138 4.30 3.33 16.15
C ALA A 138 5.20 2.41 15.32
N ASN A 139 6.34 2.04 15.87
CA ASN A 139 7.19 0.93 15.42
C ASN A 139 6.93 -0.27 16.34
N CYS A 140 5.83 -0.96 16.16
CA CYS A 140 5.47 -2.16 16.90
C CYS A 140 4.78 -3.16 16.00
N GLU A 141 4.65 -4.38 16.44
CA GLU A 141 3.79 -5.38 15.82
C GLU A 141 2.37 -4.83 15.68
N ASP A 142 1.79 -5.02 14.49
CA ASP A 142 0.50 -4.40 14.15
C ASP A 142 -0.37 -5.35 13.31
N LYS A 143 -1.60 -5.51 13.74
CA LYS A 143 -2.63 -6.22 12.99
C LYS A 143 -2.77 -5.68 11.55
N GLU A 144 -2.74 -4.35 11.37
CA GLU A 144 -2.89 -3.75 10.05
C GLU A 144 -1.75 -4.13 9.11
N ALA A 145 -0.51 -4.23 9.60
CA ALA A 145 0.61 -4.65 8.77
C ALA A 145 0.42 -6.07 8.22
N SER A 146 -0.10 -7.00 9.04
CA SER A 146 -0.41 -8.35 8.58
C SER A 146 -1.57 -8.40 7.58
N LEU A 147 -2.62 -7.60 7.79
CA LEU A 147 -3.73 -7.48 6.85
C LEU A 147 -3.28 -6.89 5.50
N TYR A 148 -2.44 -5.85 5.53
CA TYR A 148 -1.88 -5.29 4.30
C TYR A 148 -0.97 -6.29 3.58
N ALA A 149 -0.15 -7.06 4.32
CA ALA A 149 0.69 -8.10 3.72
C ALA A 149 -0.17 -9.19 3.05
N ALA A 150 -1.20 -9.69 3.75
CA ALA A 150 -2.13 -10.66 3.17
C ALA A 150 -2.82 -10.10 1.91
N THR A 151 -3.31 -8.86 1.98
CA THR A 151 -3.96 -8.20 0.84
C THR A 151 -3.00 -8.02 -0.33
N ALA A 152 -1.76 -7.62 -0.06
CA ALA A 152 -0.72 -7.47 -1.07
C ALA A 152 -0.49 -8.80 -1.82
N MET A 153 -0.31 -9.90 -1.08
CA MET A 153 -0.14 -11.23 -1.68
C MET A 153 -1.38 -11.67 -2.46
N TYR A 154 -2.57 -11.42 -1.94
CA TYR A 154 -3.82 -11.68 -2.66
C TYR A 154 -3.87 -10.98 -4.02
N TYR A 155 -3.54 -9.69 -4.07
CA TYR A 155 -3.53 -8.95 -5.34
C TYR A 155 -2.42 -9.40 -6.29
N MET A 156 -1.29 -9.87 -5.78
CA MET A 156 -0.25 -10.47 -6.61
C MET A 156 -0.73 -11.72 -7.34
N THR A 157 -1.69 -12.46 -6.80
CA THR A 157 -2.27 -13.64 -7.48
C THR A 157 -2.99 -13.31 -8.78
N PHE A 158 -3.50 -12.08 -8.93
CA PHE A 158 -4.19 -11.65 -10.16
C PHE A 158 -3.26 -11.25 -11.30
N VAL A 159 -1.99 -11.01 -10.98
CA VAL A 159 -0.99 -10.57 -11.94
C VAL A 159 0.16 -11.58 -12.12
N SER A 160 -0.04 -12.80 -11.63
CA SER A 160 0.92 -13.90 -11.66
C SER A 160 0.25 -15.20 -12.12
N GLU A 161 1.05 -16.14 -12.59
CA GLU A 161 0.58 -17.44 -13.11
C GLU A 161 1.43 -18.59 -12.57
N GLY A 162 0.95 -19.81 -12.74
CA GLY A 162 1.67 -21.04 -12.42
C GLY A 162 2.19 -21.11 -10.97
N THR A 163 3.43 -21.48 -10.82
CA THR A 163 4.08 -21.65 -9.50
C THR A 163 4.24 -20.35 -8.74
N GLU A 164 4.42 -19.22 -9.45
CA GLU A 164 4.50 -17.91 -8.82
C GLU A 164 3.15 -17.52 -8.18
N ARG A 165 2.05 -17.75 -8.87
CA ARG A 165 0.71 -17.54 -8.32
C ARG A 165 0.48 -18.40 -7.08
N GLN A 166 0.87 -19.68 -7.11
CA GLN A 166 0.75 -20.56 -5.95
C GLN A 166 1.57 -20.04 -4.76
N ARG A 167 2.81 -19.59 -4.99
CA ARG A 167 3.63 -18.94 -3.96
C ARG A 167 2.87 -17.79 -3.28
N TYR A 168 2.26 -16.90 -4.03
CA TYR A 168 1.50 -15.78 -3.46
C TYR A 168 0.23 -16.21 -2.72
N ILE A 169 -0.43 -17.29 -3.15
CA ILE A 169 -1.54 -17.89 -2.41
C ILE A 169 -1.08 -18.38 -1.03
N ASP A 170 0.05 -19.07 -0.98
CA ASP A 170 0.58 -19.61 0.27
C ASP A 170 1.04 -18.51 1.22
N LEU A 171 1.73 -17.48 0.72
CA LEU A 171 2.13 -16.30 1.50
C LEU A 171 0.91 -15.49 1.99
N CYS A 172 -0.12 -15.35 1.17
CA CYS A 172 -1.37 -14.72 1.57
C CYS A 172 -2.02 -15.46 2.74
N ARG A 173 -2.06 -16.81 2.66
CA ARG A 173 -2.61 -17.65 3.73
C ARG A 173 -1.83 -17.50 5.02
N GLU A 174 -0.49 -17.51 4.96
CA GLU A 174 0.38 -17.35 6.12
C GLU A 174 0.15 -16.01 6.81
N ALA A 175 0.17 -14.90 6.06
CA ALA A 175 -0.11 -13.58 6.60
C ALA A 175 -1.54 -13.45 7.16
N ALA A 176 -2.53 -14.08 6.52
CA ALA A 176 -3.91 -14.08 6.99
C ALA A 176 -4.07 -14.85 8.30
N TYR A 177 -3.39 -15.98 8.48
CA TYR A 177 -3.41 -16.70 9.76
C TYR A 177 -2.83 -15.86 10.90
N PHE A 178 -1.74 -15.13 10.67
CA PHE A 178 -1.22 -14.21 11.67
C PHE A 178 -2.24 -13.11 11.98
N ALA A 179 -2.85 -12.51 10.96
CA ALA A 179 -3.89 -11.49 11.16
C ALA A 179 -5.08 -12.00 11.99
N LEU A 180 -5.48 -13.25 11.78
CA LEU A 180 -6.56 -13.89 12.53
C LEU A 180 -6.24 -14.07 14.03
N SER A 181 -4.95 -14.14 14.41
CA SER A 181 -4.56 -14.22 15.82
C SER A 181 -4.95 -12.99 16.63
N TRP A 182 -5.24 -11.87 15.99
CA TRP A 182 -5.72 -10.63 16.62
C TRP A 182 -7.24 -10.61 16.84
N TYR A 183 -7.98 -11.58 16.33
CA TYR A 183 -9.43 -11.67 16.48
C TYR A 183 -9.78 -12.73 17.52
N TYR A 184 -10.45 -12.30 18.59
CA TYR A 184 -10.93 -13.21 19.62
C TYR A 184 -12.31 -13.73 19.23
N LEU A 185 -12.48 -15.06 19.32
CA LEU A 185 -13.76 -15.74 19.05
C LEU A 185 -14.65 -15.82 20.29
N TRP A 186 -14.17 -15.34 21.43
CA TRP A 186 -14.87 -15.33 22.72
C TRP A 186 -14.53 -14.09 23.51
N ASP A 187 -15.39 -13.73 24.44
CA ASP A 187 -15.11 -12.65 25.39
C ASP A 187 -13.92 -13.01 26.25
N VAL A 188 -12.92 -12.17 26.26
CA VAL A 188 -11.79 -12.27 27.18
C VAL A 188 -12.15 -11.45 28.41
N PRO A 189 -12.29 -12.08 29.60
CA PRO A 189 -12.59 -11.34 30.82
C PRO A 189 -11.43 -10.41 31.15
N PHE A 190 -11.75 -9.13 31.36
CA PHE A 190 -10.76 -8.19 31.89
C PHE A 190 -10.40 -8.56 33.33
N ALA A 191 -9.15 -8.37 33.69
CA ALA A 191 -8.72 -8.53 35.08
C ALA A 191 -9.52 -7.58 35.98
N GLN A 192 -10.01 -8.10 37.12
CA GLN A 192 -10.72 -7.26 38.08
C GLN A 192 -9.79 -6.16 38.57
N GLY A 193 -10.23 -4.90 38.44
CA GLY A 193 -9.47 -3.73 38.92
C GLY A 193 -8.65 -3.01 37.84
N GLN A 194 -8.83 -3.31 36.56
CA GLN A 194 -8.32 -2.47 35.44
C GLN A 194 -9.39 -1.52 34.95
#